data_731fb581d517ee2fa5626ef702907681
#
_entry.id   731fb581d517ee2fa5626ef702907681
#
_cell.length_a   1.000
_cell.length_b   1.000
_cell.length_c   1.000
_cell.angle_alpha   90.00
_cell.angle_beta   90.00
_cell.angle_gamma   90.00
#
_symmetry.space_group_name_H-M   'P 1'
#
loop_
_entity.id
_entity.type
_entity.pdbx_description
1 polymer ?
#
loop_
_entity_poly.entity_id
_entity_poly.type
_entity_poly.pdbx_seq_one_letter_code
_entity_poly.pdbx_strand_id
1 'polypeptide(L)'
;VESKFNLSFFTYPDSREAELAGIASSFMGSIFSILVCLVIAFPVAVLAAIYLEEFAPKNKFTDFIEVNINNLAAVPSIVFGLLGLGILLAVFQLPRSTPLVGGITLSLMTLPTIIIACRASLKAVPPSIREAALAMGASRMQTTMHHTVPLSMPGTLSGTIIGLAQALGETAPLILIGMVAFVNTIPGSPLDPAASLPVQIYIWAESAERGFVEKVS
;
A
#
# COMPACT_ATOMS: atom_id res chain seq x y z
N VAL A 1 29.31 -25.38 5.30
CA VAL A 1 28.73 -24.35 4.42
C VAL A 1 29.39 -23.03 4.77
N GLU A 2 30.33 -22.56 3.96
CA GLU A 2 30.90 -21.22 4.12
C GLU A 2 29.84 -20.21 3.74
N SER A 3 29.31 -19.48 4.70
CA SER A 3 28.41 -18.33 4.47
C SER A 3 29.24 -17.18 3.88
N LYS A 4 29.45 -17.19 2.56
CA LYS A 4 30.00 -16.04 1.85
C LYS A 4 28.85 -15.08 1.58
N PHE A 5 28.94 -13.85 2.09
CA PHE A 5 28.04 -12.77 1.73
C PHE A 5 28.10 -12.58 0.20
N ASN A 6 27.03 -12.94 -0.48
CA ASN A 6 26.96 -12.95 -1.94
C ASN A 6 26.28 -11.68 -2.45
N LEU A 7 27.05 -10.68 -2.87
CA LEU A 7 26.54 -9.44 -3.45
C LEU A 7 25.71 -9.67 -4.71
N SER A 8 25.96 -10.75 -5.47
CA SER A 8 25.18 -11.07 -6.66
C SER A 8 23.73 -11.41 -6.36
N PHE A 9 23.43 -11.90 -5.14
CA PHE A 9 22.06 -12.13 -4.66
C PHE A 9 21.21 -10.86 -4.69
N PHE A 10 21.78 -9.70 -4.40
CA PHE A 10 21.08 -8.42 -4.37
C PHE A 10 21.05 -7.70 -5.73
N THR A 11 21.90 -8.09 -6.66
CA THR A 11 22.06 -7.38 -7.94
C THR A 11 21.51 -8.14 -9.14
N TYR A 12 21.35 -9.45 -9.02
CA TYR A 12 20.83 -10.27 -10.11
C TYR A 12 19.31 -10.38 -10.07
N PRO A 13 18.68 -10.51 -11.26
CA PRO A 13 17.25 -10.83 -11.34
C PRO A 13 17.01 -12.29 -10.95
N ASP A 14 15.73 -12.70 -10.96
CA ASP A 14 15.35 -14.08 -10.73
C ASP A 14 15.92 -15.04 -11.81
N SER A 15 16.28 -16.24 -11.42
CA SER A 15 16.81 -17.28 -12.30
C SER A 15 16.15 -18.63 -11.98
N ARG A 16 16.12 -19.52 -12.99
CA ARG A 16 15.68 -20.90 -12.79
C ARG A 16 16.72 -21.75 -12.06
N GLU A 17 17.96 -21.31 -12.06
CA GLU A 17 19.05 -21.95 -11.31
C GLU A 17 19.17 -21.26 -9.95
N ALA A 18 19.02 -22.03 -8.87
CA ALA A 18 19.07 -21.49 -7.51
C ALA A 18 20.37 -20.73 -7.21
N GLU A 19 21.50 -21.14 -7.81
CA GLU A 19 22.80 -20.50 -7.60
C GLU A 19 22.87 -19.08 -8.17
N LEU A 20 22.18 -18.82 -9.30
CA LEU A 20 22.19 -17.54 -10.02
C LEU A 20 20.98 -16.65 -9.67
N ALA A 21 19.96 -17.19 -9.00
CA ALA A 21 18.77 -16.45 -8.67
C ALA A 21 19.04 -15.33 -7.64
N GLY A 22 18.68 -14.11 -8.00
CA GLY A 22 18.76 -12.93 -7.16
C GLY A 22 17.38 -12.31 -6.87
N ILE A 23 17.34 -11.32 -5.99
CA ILE A 23 16.11 -10.64 -5.56
C ILE A 23 15.91 -9.27 -6.20
N ALA A 24 16.81 -8.80 -7.04
CA ALA A 24 16.78 -7.44 -7.57
C ALA A 24 15.47 -7.09 -8.29
N SER A 25 14.94 -8.00 -9.12
CA SER A 25 13.69 -7.74 -9.84
C SER A 25 12.49 -7.67 -8.93
N SER A 26 12.38 -8.58 -7.95
CA SER A 26 11.28 -8.61 -6.96
C SER A 26 11.36 -7.42 -5.99
N PHE A 27 12.56 -7.00 -5.62
CA PHE A 27 12.79 -5.84 -4.78
C PHE A 27 12.34 -4.55 -5.49
N MET A 28 12.76 -4.34 -6.74
CA MET A 28 12.32 -3.19 -7.53
C MET A 28 10.83 -3.23 -7.82
N GLY A 29 10.26 -4.41 -8.10
CA GLY A 29 8.83 -4.59 -8.26
C GLY A 29 8.04 -4.21 -7.01
N SER A 30 8.52 -4.57 -5.82
CA SER A 30 7.92 -4.15 -4.55
C SER A 30 8.02 -2.65 -4.34
N ILE A 31 9.18 -2.03 -4.61
CA ILE A 31 9.34 -0.57 -4.49
C ILE A 31 8.35 0.15 -5.39
N PHE A 32 8.25 -0.22 -6.67
CA PHE A 32 7.31 0.42 -7.59
C PHE A 32 5.86 0.21 -7.16
N SER A 33 5.48 -0.99 -6.69
CA SER A 33 4.13 -1.27 -6.21
C SER A 33 3.77 -0.41 -4.99
N ILE A 34 4.68 -0.27 -4.03
CA ILE A 34 4.47 0.56 -2.83
C ILE A 34 4.46 2.05 -3.19
N LEU A 35 5.29 2.51 -4.11
CA LEU A 35 5.25 3.90 -4.57
C LEU A 35 3.91 4.22 -5.25
N VAL A 36 3.41 3.34 -6.12
CA VAL A 36 2.09 3.50 -6.74
C VAL A 36 1.00 3.49 -5.66
N CYS A 37 1.06 2.55 -4.72
CA CYS A 37 0.15 2.49 -3.59
C CYS A 37 0.14 3.80 -2.79
N LEU A 38 1.31 4.30 -2.41
CA LEU A 38 1.47 5.56 -1.66
C LEU A 38 0.89 6.76 -2.40
N VAL A 39 1.25 6.91 -3.68
CA VAL A 39 0.82 8.04 -4.52
C VAL A 39 -0.71 8.08 -4.69
N ILE A 40 -1.37 6.93 -4.68
CA ILE A 40 -2.83 6.84 -4.80
C ILE A 40 -3.49 6.89 -3.42
N ALA A 41 -3.08 6.03 -2.50
CA ALA A 41 -3.77 5.86 -1.22
C ALA A 41 -3.62 7.08 -0.30
N PHE A 42 -2.43 7.66 -0.19
CA PHE A 42 -2.17 8.75 0.75
C PHE A 42 -3.01 10.01 0.45
N PRO A 43 -2.97 10.59 -0.77
CA PRO A 43 -3.76 11.79 -1.04
C PRO A 43 -5.27 11.55 -0.90
N VAL A 44 -5.76 10.41 -1.43
CA VAL A 44 -7.20 10.09 -1.38
C VAL A 44 -7.65 9.89 0.07
N ALA A 45 -6.88 9.15 0.88
CA ALA A 45 -7.22 8.89 2.28
C ALA A 45 -7.18 10.17 3.12
N VAL A 46 -6.15 11.02 2.95
CA VAL A 46 -6.03 12.28 3.69
C VAL A 46 -7.17 13.23 3.35
N LEU A 47 -7.47 13.40 2.06
CA LEU A 47 -8.59 14.25 1.63
C LEU A 47 -9.93 13.74 2.13
N ALA A 48 -10.18 12.43 2.06
CA ALA A 48 -11.39 11.80 2.59
C ALA A 48 -11.51 11.98 4.10
N ALA A 49 -10.42 11.78 4.85
CA ALA A 49 -10.40 11.95 6.29
C ALA A 49 -10.66 13.42 6.72
N ILE A 50 -10.01 14.38 6.05
CA ILE A 50 -10.24 15.80 6.29
C ILE A 50 -11.69 16.17 6.00
N TYR A 51 -12.23 15.72 4.86
CA TYR A 51 -13.62 15.99 4.52
C TYR A 51 -14.58 15.43 5.57
N LEU A 52 -14.42 14.16 5.94
CA LEU A 52 -15.31 13.49 6.90
C LEU A 52 -15.24 14.10 8.31
N GLU A 53 -14.05 14.54 8.75
CA GLU A 53 -13.87 15.04 10.11
C GLU A 53 -14.19 16.54 10.25
N GLU A 54 -13.80 17.34 9.25
CA GLU A 54 -13.86 18.80 9.38
C GLU A 54 -15.05 19.42 8.62
N PHE A 55 -15.53 18.80 7.54
CA PHE A 55 -16.52 19.43 6.65
C PHE A 55 -17.84 18.66 6.53
N ALA A 56 -17.82 17.33 6.67
CA ALA A 56 -19.01 16.53 6.47
C ALA A 56 -20.13 16.89 7.47
N PRO A 57 -21.39 16.99 7.02
CA PRO A 57 -22.51 17.18 7.91
C PRO A 57 -22.75 15.92 8.75
N LYS A 58 -23.07 16.10 10.03
CA LYS A 58 -23.44 15.00 10.93
C LYS A 58 -24.84 14.49 10.58
N ASN A 59 -24.94 13.54 9.69
CA ASN A 59 -26.19 12.94 9.23
C ASN A 59 -26.02 11.42 8.99
N LYS A 60 -27.15 10.73 8.81
CA LYS A 60 -27.18 9.27 8.56
C LYS A 60 -26.36 8.83 7.34
N PHE A 61 -26.17 9.69 6.36
CA PHE A 61 -25.39 9.39 5.17
C PHE A 61 -23.87 9.37 5.49
N THR A 62 -23.40 10.34 6.27
CA THR A 62 -22.01 10.37 6.75
C THR A 62 -21.73 9.17 7.66
N ASP A 63 -22.66 8.86 8.59
CA ASP A 63 -22.55 7.67 9.45
C ASP A 63 -22.47 6.38 8.62
N PHE A 64 -23.27 6.28 7.55
CA PHE A 64 -23.23 5.14 6.63
C PHE A 64 -21.86 5.01 5.94
N ILE A 65 -21.28 6.12 5.48
CA ILE A 65 -19.93 6.11 4.88
C ILE A 65 -18.90 5.65 5.91
N GLU A 66 -18.95 6.18 7.14
CA GLU A 66 -18.00 5.80 8.20
C GLU A 66 -18.07 4.31 8.54
N VAL A 67 -19.27 3.77 8.66
CA VAL A 67 -19.47 2.34 8.91
C VAL A 67 -18.92 1.50 7.76
N ASN A 68 -19.11 1.93 6.51
CA ASN A 68 -18.56 1.22 5.35
C ASN A 68 -17.03 1.26 5.28
N ILE A 69 -16.40 2.38 5.62
CA ILE A 69 -14.93 2.47 5.70
C ILE A 69 -14.39 1.49 6.74
N ASN A 70 -15.03 1.43 7.93
CA ASN A 70 -14.63 0.50 8.97
C ASN A 70 -14.84 -0.98 8.55
N ASN A 71 -15.95 -1.27 7.88
CA ASN A 71 -16.22 -2.60 7.34
C ASN A 71 -15.21 -3.00 6.26
N LEU A 72 -14.83 -2.06 5.41
CA LEU A 72 -13.82 -2.29 4.35
C LEU A 72 -12.45 -2.65 4.93
N ALA A 73 -12.09 -2.05 6.07
CA ALA A 73 -10.84 -2.38 6.78
C ALA A 73 -10.83 -3.83 7.33
N ALA A 74 -12.00 -4.44 7.51
CA ALA A 74 -12.15 -5.82 8.00
C ALA A 74 -12.23 -6.87 6.86
N VAL A 75 -12.25 -6.43 5.60
CA VAL A 75 -12.33 -7.33 4.44
C VAL A 75 -11.02 -8.10 4.28
N PRO A 76 -11.06 -9.45 4.08
CA PRO A 76 -9.87 -10.23 3.80
C PRO A 76 -9.13 -9.72 2.55
N SER A 77 -7.80 -9.63 2.63
CA SER A 77 -6.95 -9.08 1.56
C SER A 77 -7.12 -9.76 0.19
N ILE A 78 -7.43 -11.07 0.22
CA ILE A 78 -7.69 -11.86 -1.00
C ILE A 78 -8.85 -11.29 -1.84
N VAL A 79 -9.86 -10.69 -1.21
CA VAL A 79 -11.02 -10.09 -1.90
C VAL A 79 -10.57 -8.91 -2.76
N PHE A 80 -9.62 -8.10 -2.28
CA PHE A 80 -9.05 -7.00 -3.07
C PHE A 80 -8.25 -7.53 -4.27
N GLY A 81 -7.58 -8.68 -4.12
CA GLY A 81 -6.93 -9.37 -5.24
C GLY A 81 -7.91 -9.84 -6.29
N LEU A 82 -9.06 -10.43 -5.89
CA LEU A 82 -10.13 -10.81 -6.80
C LEU A 82 -10.76 -9.60 -7.49
N LEU A 83 -10.91 -8.50 -6.78
CA LEU A 83 -11.41 -7.23 -7.31
C LEU A 83 -10.41 -6.65 -8.34
N GLY A 84 -9.12 -6.70 -8.03
CA GLY A 84 -8.04 -6.35 -8.97
C GLY A 84 -8.07 -7.20 -10.23
N LEU A 85 -8.20 -8.51 -10.09
CA LEU A 85 -8.32 -9.45 -11.21
C LEU A 85 -9.57 -9.14 -12.07
N GLY A 86 -10.73 -8.97 -11.44
CA GLY A 86 -12.00 -8.75 -12.14
C GLY A 86 -12.11 -7.37 -12.79
N ILE A 87 -11.73 -6.32 -12.09
CA ILE A 87 -11.89 -4.94 -12.58
C ILE A 87 -10.66 -4.47 -13.34
N LEU A 88 -9.47 -4.55 -12.75
CA LEU A 88 -8.27 -3.96 -13.39
C LEU A 88 -7.81 -4.77 -14.60
N LEU A 89 -7.83 -6.10 -14.51
CA LEU A 89 -7.35 -6.95 -15.61
C LEU A 89 -8.45 -7.31 -16.59
N ALA A 90 -9.67 -7.68 -16.15
CA ALA A 90 -10.71 -8.13 -17.04
C ALA A 90 -11.49 -6.98 -17.71
N VAL A 91 -11.80 -5.88 -16.95
CA VAL A 91 -12.57 -4.75 -17.50
C VAL A 91 -11.65 -3.69 -18.09
N PHE A 92 -10.66 -3.22 -17.32
CA PHE A 92 -9.73 -2.17 -17.81
C PHE A 92 -8.60 -2.72 -18.68
N GLN A 93 -8.45 -4.04 -18.78
CA GLN A 93 -7.44 -4.72 -19.62
C GLN A 93 -6.01 -4.23 -19.35
N LEU A 94 -5.71 -3.87 -18.09
CA LEU A 94 -4.36 -3.48 -17.71
C LEU A 94 -3.40 -4.68 -17.83
N PRO A 95 -2.12 -4.43 -18.10
CA PRO A 95 -1.13 -5.51 -18.24
C PRO A 95 -0.96 -6.27 -16.92
N ARG A 96 -0.96 -7.61 -17.01
CA ARG A 96 -0.74 -8.50 -15.85
C ARG A 96 0.68 -8.38 -15.32
N SER A 97 0.86 -8.78 -14.07
CA SER A 97 2.19 -8.87 -13.42
C SER A 97 2.94 -7.53 -13.34
N THR A 98 2.23 -6.41 -13.38
CA THR A 98 2.87 -5.09 -13.31
C THR A 98 2.75 -4.47 -11.93
N PRO A 99 3.79 -3.74 -11.46
CA PRO A 99 3.73 -2.96 -10.22
C PRO A 99 2.58 -1.95 -10.17
N LEU A 100 2.17 -1.43 -11.32
CA LEU A 100 1.03 -0.52 -11.41
C LEU A 100 -0.26 -1.19 -10.90
N VAL A 101 -0.59 -2.36 -11.44
CA VAL A 101 -1.80 -3.11 -11.02
C VAL A 101 -1.67 -3.57 -9.57
N GLY A 102 -0.48 -4.04 -9.17
CA GLY A 102 -0.17 -4.38 -7.79
C GLY A 102 -0.40 -3.21 -6.84
N GLY A 103 0.17 -2.05 -7.15
CA GLY A 103 0.05 -0.85 -6.36
C GLY A 103 -1.38 -0.30 -6.25
N ILE A 104 -2.17 -0.34 -7.34
CA ILE A 104 -3.59 0.03 -7.30
C ILE A 104 -4.37 -0.94 -6.39
N THR A 105 -4.15 -2.25 -6.53
CA THR A 105 -4.81 -3.26 -5.70
C THR A 105 -4.47 -3.08 -4.22
N LEU A 106 -3.20 -2.88 -3.90
CA LEU A 106 -2.74 -2.59 -2.54
C LEU A 106 -3.30 -1.26 -2.01
N SER A 107 -3.46 -0.24 -2.86
CA SER A 107 -4.03 1.05 -2.45
C SER A 107 -5.47 0.91 -1.98
N LEU A 108 -6.29 0.10 -2.67
CA LEU A 108 -7.68 -0.15 -2.27
C LEU A 108 -7.77 -0.77 -0.87
N MET A 109 -6.84 -1.66 -0.54
CA MET A 109 -6.77 -2.30 0.77
C MET A 109 -6.27 -1.36 1.87
N THR A 110 -5.28 -0.50 1.56
CA THR A 110 -4.67 0.40 2.56
C THR A 110 -5.47 1.68 2.79
N LEU A 111 -6.31 2.10 1.84
CA LEU A 111 -7.15 3.28 1.96
C LEU A 111 -7.93 3.36 3.28
N PRO A 112 -8.72 2.35 3.70
CA PRO A 112 -9.47 2.41 4.93
C PRO A 112 -8.58 2.59 6.17
N THR A 113 -7.45 1.87 6.21
CA THR A 113 -6.48 1.95 7.33
C THR A 113 -5.93 3.36 7.48
N ILE A 114 -5.51 3.99 6.36
CA ILE A 114 -4.98 5.36 6.38
C ILE A 114 -6.07 6.38 6.73
N ILE A 115 -7.30 6.22 6.21
CA ILE A 115 -8.43 7.11 6.53
C ILE A 115 -8.71 7.08 8.04
N ILE A 116 -8.81 5.89 8.64
CA ILE A 116 -9.09 5.73 10.07
C ILE A 116 -7.99 6.38 10.91
N ALA A 117 -6.71 6.13 10.58
CA ALA A 117 -5.59 6.71 11.30
C ALA A 117 -5.51 8.24 11.17
N CYS A 118 -5.77 8.77 9.97
CA CYS A 118 -5.80 10.21 9.72
C CYS A 118 -6.94 10.89 10.50
N ARG A 119 -8.15 10.31 10.48
CA ARG A 119 -9.28 10.81 11.27
C ARG A 119 -9.00 10.81 12.77
N ALA A 120 -8.40 9.73 13.30
CA ALA A 120 -7.99 9.67 14.69
C ALA A 120 -6.98 10.77 15.04
N SER A 121 -6.04 11.06 14.15
CA SER A 121 -5.03 12.11 14.30
C SER A 121 -5.66 13.51 14.26
N LEU A 122 -6.63 13.74 13.36
CA LEU A 122 -7.38 14.99 13.30
C LEU A 122 -8.23 15.22 14.58
N LYS A 123 -8.86 14.17 15.09
CA LYS A 123 -9.62 14.23 16.36
C LYS A 123 -8.74 14.52 17.57
N ALA A 124 -7.50 14.10 17.57
CA ALA A 124 -6.55 14.33 18.66
C ALA A 124 -6.13 15.79 18.81
N VAL A 125 -6.32 16.64 17.77
CA VAL A 125 -6.02 18.07 17.84
C VAL A 125 -7.01 18.76 18.77
N PRO A 126 -6.54 19.48 19.84
CA PRO A 126 -7.41 20.12 20.82
C PRO A 126 -8.42 21.08 20.17
N PRO A 127 -9.70 21.05 20.58
CA PRO A 127 -10.74 21.97 20.07
C PRO A 127 -10.41 23.44 20.27
N SER A 128 -9.68 23.78 21.36
CA SER A 128 -9.26 25.14 21.66
C SER A 128 -8.43 25.80 20.55
N ILE A 129 -7.66 25.02 19.80
CA ILE A 129 -6.89 25.53 18.66
C ILE A 129 -7.82 25.99 17.54
N ARG A 130 -8.87 25.17 17.25
CA ARG A 130 -9.89 25.51 16.24
C ARG A 130 -10.68 26.74 16.64
N GLU A 131 -11.11 26.79 17.91
CA GLU A 131 -11.86 27.92 18.48
C GLU A 131 -11.03 29.22 18.47
N ALA A 132 -9.76 29.16 18.87
CA ALA A 132 -8.87 30.31 18.85
C ALA A 132 -8.66 30.85 17.42
N ALA A 133 -8.44 29.99 16.44
CA ALA A 133 -8.29 30.41 15.05
C ALA A 133 -9.56 31.08 14.50
N LEU A 134 -10.74 30.52 14.79
CA LEU A 134 -12.02 31.10 14.41
C LEU A 134 -12.26 32.45 15.11
N ALA A 135 -11.91 32.57 16.39
CA ALA A 135 -12.02 33.82 17.14
C ALA A 135 -11.12 34.93 16.59
N MET A 136 -9.98 34.58 15.99
CA MET A 136 -9.10 35.50 15.27
C MET A 136 -9.61 35.89 13.88
N GLY A 137 -10.79 35.40 13.46
CA GLY A 137 -11.41 35.70 12.17
C GLY A 137 -10.99 34.77 11.02
N ALA A 138 -10.29 33.68 11.29
CA ALA A 138 -9.97 32.69 10.26
C ALA A 138 -11.24 31.96 9.78
N SER A 139 -11.33 31.69 8.48
CA SER A 139 -12.40 30.83 7.94
C SER A 139 -12.19 29.38 8.37
N ARG A 140 -13.24 28.56 8.32
CA ARG A 140 -13.17 27.12 8.65
C ARG A 140 -12.09 26.41 7.81
N MET A 141 -12.00 26.72 6.53
CA MET A 141 -10.96 26.16 5.63
C MET A 141 -9.55 26.59 6.07
N GLN A 142 -9.35 27.87 6.42
CA GLN A 142 -8.03 28.36 6.89
C GLN A 142 -7.65 27.69 8.22
N THR A 143 -8.61 27.58 9.16
CA THR A 143 -8.38 26.88 10.43
C THR A 143 -7.94 25.44 10.19
N THR A 144 -8.64 24.72 9.33
CA THR A 144 -8.31 23.33 9.01
C THR A 144 -6.95 23.20 8.36
N MET A 145 -6.69 23.94 7.27
CA MET A 145 -5.47 23.76 6.47
C MET A 145 -4.21 24.30 7.14
N HIS A 146 -4.31 25.39 7.90
CA HIS A 146 -3.14 26.05 8.50
C HIS A 146 -2.86 25.62 9.95
N HIS A 147 -3.85 25.05 10.65
CA HIS A 147 -3.69 24.65 12.06
C HIS A 147 -3.97 23.18 12.28
N THR A 148 -5.17 22.68 11.95
CA THR A 148 -5.57 21.30 12.29
C THR A 148 -4.75 20.26 11.51
N VAL A 149 -4.64 20.41 10.20
CA VAL A 149 -3.92 19.45 9.34
C VAL A 149 -2.44 19.38 9.69
N PRO A 150 -1.69 20.51 9.82
CA PRO A 150 -0.27 20.42 10.19
C PRO A 150 -0.04 19.76 11.55
N LEU A 151 -0.90 20.04 12.54
CA LEU A 151 -0.79 19.44 13.87
C LEU A 151 -1.12 17.94 13.88
N SER A 152 -2.00 17.47 12.98
CA SER A 152 -2.34 16.06 12.83
C SER A 152 -1.34 15.27 11.97
N MET A 153 -0.45 15.95 11.25
CA MET A 153 0.49 15.31 10.31
C MET A 153 1.36 14.20 10.94
N PRO A 154 1.95 14.36 12.13
CA PRO A 154 2.76 13.29 12.71
C PRO A 154 1.99 11.98 12.88
N GLY A 155 0.75 12.04 13.38
CA GLY A 155 -0.10 10.86 13.53
C GLY A 155 -0.59 10.30 12.19
N THR A 156 -0.91 11.18 11.24
CA THR A 156 -1.29 10.78 9.86
C THR A 156 -0.16 10.06 9.15
N LEU A 157 1.07 10.56 9.24
CA LEU A 157 2.24 9.91 8.66
C LEU A 157 2.54 8.57 9.32
N SER A 158 2.44 8.49 10.66
CA SER A 158 2.61 7.23 11.38
C SER A 158 1.60 6.18 10.93
N GLY A 159 0.32 6.55 10.82
CA GLY A 159 -0.72 5.65 10.31
C GLY A 159 -0.50 5.23 8.85
N THR A 160 0.01 6.14 8.02
CA THR A 160 0.37 5.84 6.63
C THR A 160 1.52 4.83 6.56
N ILE A 161 2.56 5.02 7.37
CA ILE A 161 3.70 4.08 7.43
C ILE A 161 3.24 2.70 7.86
N ILE A 162 2.36 2.59 8.85
CA ILE A 162 1.78 1.31 9.29
C ILE A 162 1.01 0.65 8.14
N GLY A 163 0.14 1.39 7.44
CA GLY A 163 -0.62 0.87 6.31
C GLY A 163 0.28 0.40 5.16
N LEU A 164 1.34 1.14 4.84
CA LEU A 164 2.32 0.75 3.81
C LEU A 164 3.16 -0.46 4.24
N ALA A 165 3.55 -0.55 5.51
CA ALA A 165 4.27 -1.70 6.04
C ALA A 165 3.41 -2.97 5.96
N GLN A 166 2.11 -2.87 6.24
CA GLN A 166 1.15 -3.95 6.03
C GLN A 166 1.08 -4.35 4.55
N ALA A 167 0.94 -3.36 3.64
CA ALA A 167 0.89 -3.61 2.20
C ALA A 167 2.15 -4.28 1.65
N LEU A 168 3.34 -3.95 2.20
CA LEU A 168 4.61 -4.56 1.82
C LEU A 168 4.65 -6.07 2.12
N GLY A 169 3.98 -6.52 3.19
CA GLY A 169 3.92 -7.94 3.57
C GLY A 169 2.83 -8.75 2.85
N GLU A 170 1.96 -8.10 2.09
CA GLU A 170 0.82 -8.77 1.46
C GLU A 170 1.24 -9.60 0.25
N THR A 171 0.84 -10.87 0.28
CA THR A 171 1.16 -11.85 -0.77
C THR A 171 -0.08 -12.24 -1.57
N ALA A 172 -1.21 -12.51 -0.89
CA ALA A 172 -2.42 -13.07 -1.50
C ALA A 172 -3.00 -12.23 -2.65
N PRO A 173 -3.22 -10.91 -2.53
CA PRO A 173 -3.74 -10.12 -3.63
C PRO A 173 -2.78 -10.04 -4.82
N LEU A 174 -1.46 -10.04 -4.56
CA LEU A 174 -0.44 -9.95 -5.61
C LEU A 174 -0.33 -11.25 -6.42
N ILE A 175 -0.49 -12.40 -5.77
CA ILE A 175 -0.57 -13.70 -6.46
C ILE A 175 -1.75 -13.71 -7.43
N LEU A 176 -2.94 -13.27 -7.00
CA LEU A 176 -4.15 -13.31 -7.82
C LEU A 176 -4.07 -12.46 -9.08
N ILE A 177 -3.42 -11.29 -9.01
CA ILE A 177 -3.22 -10.43 -10.20
C ILE A 177 -2.06 -10.89 -11.09
N GLY A 178 -1.35 -11.95 -10.70
CA GLY A 178 -0.33 -12.60 -11.53
C GLY A 178 1.10 -12.10 -11.29
N MET A 179 1.40 -11.40 -10.19
CA MET A 179 2.79 -11.02 -9.83
C MET A 179 3.63 -12.23 -9.34
N VAL A 180 3.29 -13.41 -9.80
CA VAL A 180 4.00 -14.70 -9.64
C VAL A 180 4.87 -15.04 -10.85
N ALA A 181 4.87 -14.20 -11.89
CA ALA A 181 5.62 -14.49 -13.10
C ALA A 181 7.12 -14.52 -12.82
N PHE A 182 7.79 -15.52 -13.41
CA PHE A 182 9.23 -15.54 -13.48
C PHE A 182 9.71 -14.36 -14.33
N VAL A 183 10.42 -13.42 -13.72
CA VAL A 183 10.93 -12.23 -14.39
C VAL A 183 12.44 -12.19 -14.29
N ASN A 184 13.09 -12.45 -15.42
CA ASN A 184 14.55 -12.46 -15.55
C ASN A 184 15.16 -11.08 -15.85
N THR A 185 14.35 -10.02 -15.81
CA THR A 185 14.79 -8.65 -16.06
C THR A 185 14.45 -7.78 -14.85
N ILE A 186 15.27 -6.77 -14.58
CA ILE A 186 14.97 -5.78 -13.54
C ILE A 186 14.03 -4.75 -14.15
N PRO A 187 12.84 -4.52 -13.56
CA PRO A 187 11.88 -3.55 -14.09
C PRO A 187 12.44 -2.13 -14.02
N GLY A 188 12.32 -1.37 -15.11
CA GLY A 188 12.72 0.04 -15.19
C GLY A 188 11.55 1.00 -14.95
N SER A 189 10.31 0.50 -15.02
CA SER A 189 9.10 1.30 -14.83
C SER A 189 8.00 0.51 -14.12
N PRO A 190 6.98 1.19 -13.53
CA PRO A 190 5.82 0.53 -12.92
C PRO A 190 4.95 -0.27 -13.90
N LEU A 191 5.16 -0.10 -15.20
CA LEU A 191 4.42 -0.80 -16.26
C LEU A 191 5.15 -2.05 -16.74
N ASP A 192 6.42 -2.22 -16.39
CA ASP A 192 7.17 -3.40 -16.76
C ASP A 192 6.74 -4.61 -15.91
N PRO A 193 6.76 -5.83 -16.48
CA PRO A 193 6.49 -7.03 -15.70
C PRO A 193 7.47 -7.16 -14.52
N ALA A 194 6.93 -7.43 -13.34
CA ALA A 194 7.73 -7.64 -12.14
C ALA A 194 7.07 -8.64 -11.19
N ALA A 195 7.88 -9.34 -10.42
CA ALA A 195 7.45 -10.04 -9.23
C ALA A 195 7.48 -9.09 -8.01
N SER A 196 6.87 -9.49 -6.92
CA SER A 196 7.01 -8.78 -5.63
C SER A 196 7.80 -9.63 -4.65
N LEU A 197 8.49 -8.97 -3.72
CA LEU A 197 9.37 -9.65 -2.76
C LEU A 197 8.62 -10.69 -1.90
N PRO A 198 7.46 -10.39 -1.27
CA PRO A 198 6.72 -11.37 -0.48
C PRO A 198 6.24 -12.57 -1.32
N VAL A 199 5.86 -12.35 -2.57
CA VAL A 199 5.48 -13.43 -3.49
C VAL A 199 6.70 -14.30 -3.86
N GLN A 200 7.84 -13.67 -4.11
CA GLN A 200 9.09 -14.39 -4.42
C GLN A 200 9.53 -15.28 -3.25
N ILE A 201 9.49 -14.75 -2.03
CA ILE A 201 9.79 -15.50 -0.81
C ILE A 201 8.83 -16.70 -0.69
N TYR A 202 7.54 -16.50 -0.93
CA TYR A 202 6.54 -17.56 -0.89
C TYR A 202 6.84 -18.66 -1.92
N ILE A 203 7.14 -18.31 -3.17
CA ILE A 203 7.44 -19.26 -4.25
C ILE A 203 8.72 -20.05 -3.92
N TRP A 204 9.77 -19.40 -3.44
CA TRP A 204 11.01 -20.06 -3.09
C TRP A 204 10.86 -20.99 -1.88
N ALA A 205 10.05 -20.60 -0.89
CA ALA A 205 9.78 -21.41 0.30
C ALA A 205 9.01 -22.71 -0.05
N GLU A 206 8.18 -22.69 -1.10
CA GLU A 206 7.42 -23.85 -1.58
C GLU A 206 8.16 -24.63 -2.69
N SER A 207 9.36 -24.22 -3.07
CA SER A 207 10.12 -24.88 -4.12
C SER A 207 10.56 -26.28 -3.69
N ALA A 208 10.47 -27.23 -4.62
CA ALA A 208 11.01 -28.59 -4.42
C ALA A 208 12.56 -28.62 -4.39
N GLU A 209 13.22 -27.57 -4.88
CA GLU A 209 14.67 -27.44 -4.94
C GLU A 209 15.22 -26.81 -3.66
N ARG A 210 16.07 -27.53 -2.94
CA ARG A 210 16.64 -27.09 -1.65
C ARG A 210 17.41 -25.77 -1.75
N GLY A 211 18.05 -25.48 -2.89
CA GLY A 211 18.82 -24.26 -3.09
C GLY A 211 17.95 -22.98 -3.00
N PHE A 212 16.67 -23.02 -3.39
CA PHE A 212 15.76 -21.89 -3.22
C PHE A 212 15.26 -21.77 -1.77
N VAL A 213 14.97 -22.91 -1.12
CA VAL A 213 14.54 -22.92 0.29
C VAL A 213 15.63 -22.37 1.22
N GLU A 214 16.89 -22.68 0.95
CA GLU A 214 18.04 -22.15 1.70
C GLU A 214 18.23 -20.62 1.54
N LYS A 215 17.73 -20.03 0.45
CA LYS A 215 17.78 -18.57 0.24
C LYS A 215 16.71 -17.81 1.04
N VAL A 216 15.69 -18.50 1.51
CA VAL A 216 14.60 -17.91 2.31
C VAL A 216 14.89 -17.99 3.82
N SER A 217 15.73 -18.93 4.24
CA SER A 217 16.13 -19.14 5.65
C SER A 217 17.26 -18.21 6.07
#